data_cdad02081b9a7645104232f517cdd938
#
_entry.id   cdad02081b9a7645104232f517cdd938
#
_cell.length_a   1.000
_cell.length_b   1.000
_cell.length_c   1.000
_cell.angle_alpha   90.00
_cell.angle_beta   90.00
_cell.angle_gamma   90.00
#
_symmetry.space_group_name_H-M   'P 1'
#
loop_
_entity.id
_entity.type
_entity.pdbx_description
1 polymer ?
#
loop_
_entity_poly.entity_id
_entity_poly.type
_entity_poly.pdbx_seq_one_letter_code
_entity_poly.pdbx_strand_id
1 'polypeptide(L)'
;MLKSAFWGGIASGIMVGIGGTVYLSCENKVVGATLFSVALLVICLLGFYLYTGKIGLFIEKPDKLSAFALPVGLAGNAIGAGLTGFGAALVKPALVETAKKMCDAKLEGGMLKGLVAAVFCGILMYAAVKTYGTKGTLVGIIFCIPTFILCGFEHSVADVYYFTVASLAKFDPMSIVFILVAVAGNTLGGWLLPVLTGLAKGKEQGNGAK
;
A
#
# COMPACT_ATOMS: atom_id res chain seq x y z
N MET A 1 18.11 5.19 -11.27
CA MET A 1 17.11 5.14 -10.20
C MET A 1 15.67 5.42 -10.68
N LEU A 2 15.38 6.53 -11.39
CA LEU A 2 14.00 6.84 -11.82
C LEU A 2 13.39 5.76 -12.73
N LYS A 3 14.14 5.28 -13.76
CA LYS A 3 13.69 4.16 -14.60
C LYS A 3 13.37 2.91 -13.77
N SER A 4 14.24 2.58 -12.81
CA SER A 4 14.03 1.42 -11.92
C SER A 4 12.81 1.64 -11.01
N ALA A 5 12.57 2.86 -10.50
CA ALA A 5 11.39 3.19 -9.72
C ALA A 5 10.10 3.05 -10.56
N PHE A 6 10.11 3.48 -11.81
CA PHE A 6 8.96 3.37 -12.70
C PHE A 6 8.61 1.91 -13.04
N TRP A 7 9.56 1.16 -13.61
CA TRP A 7 9.32 -0.23 -14.01
C TRP A 7 9.12 -1.17 -12.82
N GLY A 8 9.93 -1.00 -11.76
CA GLY A 8 9.73 -1.70 -10.49
C GLY A 8 8.41 -1.31 -9.83
N GLY A 9 7.95 -0.06 -10.07
CA GLY A 9 6.62 0.41 -9.66
C GLY A 9 5.51 -0.35 -10.38
N ILE A 10 5.58 -0.50 -11.70
CA ILE A 10 4.59 -1.27 -12.46
C ILE A 10 4.55 -2.72 -11.96
N ALA A 11 5.71 -3.36 -11.78
CA ALA A 11 5.78 -4.72 -11.25
C ALA A 11 5.14 -4.83 -9.84
N SER A 12 5.39 -3.86 -8.95
CA SER A 12 4.75 -3.82 -7.63
C SER A 12 3.23 -3.65 -7.73
N GLY A 13 2.77 -2.76 -8.61
CA GLY A 13 1.34 -2.55 -8.84
C GLY A 13 0.64 -3.82 -9.33
N ILE A 14 1.28 -4.57 -10.25
CA ILE A 14 0.78 -5.87 -10.71
C ILE A 14 0.68 -6.85 -9.53
N MET A 15 1.70 -6.95 -8.69
CA MET A 15 1.68 -7.86 -7.54
C MET A 15 0.58 -7.49 -6.54
N VAL A 16 0.41 -6.20 -6.24
CA VAL A 16 -0.69 -5.74 -5.37
C VAL A 16 -2.05 -6.05 -6.00
N GLY A 17 -2.19 -5.86 -7.31
CA GLY A 17 -3.41 -6.22 -8.04
C GLY A 17 -3.71 -7.73 -7.99
N ILE A 18 -2.69 -8.60 -8.12
CA ILE A 18 -2.85 -10.05 -7.95
C ILE A 18 -3.32 -10.37 -6.53
N GLY A 19 -2.70 -9.76 -5.50
CA GLY A 19 -3.13 -9.91 -4.11
C GLY A 19 -4.59 -9.47 -3.91
N GLY A 20 -4.98 -8.33 -4.50
CA GLY A 20 -6.36 -7.84 -4.49
C GLY A 20 -7.34 -8.80 -5.19
N THR A 21 -6.93 -9.39 -6.32
CA THR A 21 -7.72 -10.39 -7.05
C THR A 21 -7.97 -11.63 -6.18
N VAL A 22 -6.95 -12.12 -5.50
CA VAL A 22 -7.07 -13.24 -4.56
C VAL A 22 -8.05 -12.89 -3.43
N TYR A 23 -7.88 -11.72 -2.80
CA TYR A 23 -8.75 -11.27 -1.71
C TYR A 23 -10.22 -11.17 -2.12
N LEU A 24 -10.50 -10.53 -3.27
CA LEU A 24 -11.87 -10.44 -3.79
C LEU A 24 -12.46 -11.80 -4.14
N SER A 25 -11.62 -12.75 -4.57
CA SER A 25 -12.03 -14.08 -5.01
C SER A 25 -12.31 -15.06 -3.86
N CYS A 26 -11.73 -14.81 -2.68
CA CYS A 26 -11.88 -15.70 -1.52
C CYS A 26 -13.18 -15.40 -0.76
N GLU A 27 -13.98 -16.45 -0.50
CA GLU A 27 -15.13 -16.37 0.40
C GLU A 27 -14.69 -16.13 1.84
N ASN A 28 -13.72 -16.91 2.30
CA ASN A 28 -13.10 -16.70 3.61
C ASN A 28 -12.12 -15.51 3.57
N LYS A 29 -12.50 -14.40 4.21
CA LYS A 29 -11.73 -13.16 4.19
C LYS A 29 -10.40 -13.25 4.95
N VAL A 30 -10.28 -14.11 5.94
CA VAL A 30 -9.02 -14.35 6.65
C VAL A 30 -8.02 -15.04 5.72
N VAL A 31 -8.47 -16.05 5.00
CA VAL A 31 -7.64 -16.74 3.98
C VAL A 31 -7.23 -15.77 2.88
N GLY A 32 -8.19 -15.00 2.34
CA GLY A 32 -7.92 -14.01 1.29
C GLY A 32 -6.92 -12.94 1.73
N ALA A 33 -7.05 -12.40 2.95
CA ALA A 33 -6.14 -11.42 3.51
C ALA A 33 -4.73 -12.00 3.75
N THR A 34 -4.65 -13.25 4.22
CA THR A 34 -3.37 -13.94 4.41
C THR A 34 -2.67 -14.18 3.08
N LEU A 35 -3.37 -14.65 2.07
CA LEU A 35 -2.82 -14.89 0.73
C LEU A 35 -2.44 -13.59 0.02
N PHE A 36 -3.09 -12.46 0.32
CA PHE A 36 -2.67 -11.15 -0.19
C PHE A 36 -1.22 -10.82 0.17
N SER A 37 -0.71 -11.35 1.30
CA SER A 37 0.68 -11.14 1.73
C SER A 37 1.71 -11.53 0.68
N VAL A 38 1.37 -12.43 -0.27
CA VAL A 38 2.23 -12.82 -1.39
C VAL A 38 2.68 -11.60 -2.19
N ALA A 39 1.84 -10.58 -2.31
CA ALA A 39 2.18 -9.36 -3.04
C ALA A 39 3.41 -8.67 -2.44
N LEU A 40 3.35 -8.31 -1.14
CA LEU A 40 4.48 -7.63 -0.48
C LEU A 40 5.69 -8.56 -0.33
N LEU A 41 5.47 -9.86 -0.15
CA LEU A 41 6.52 -10.85 -0.06
C LEU A 41 7.37 -10.86 -1.34
N VAL A 42 6.76 -10.98 -2.51
CA VAL A 42 7.45 -10.95 -3.81
C VAL A 42 8.08 -9.57 -4.05
N ILE A 43 7.39 -8.48 -3.75
CA ILE A 43 7.90 -7.11 -3.89
C ILE A 43 9.19 -6.93 -3.07
N CYS A 44 9.23 -7.41 -1.83
CA CYS A 44 10.40 -7.31 -0.97
C CYS A 44 11.54 -8.22 -1.42
N LEU A 45 11.24 -9.48 -1.77
CA LEU A 45 12.24 -10.47 -2.20
C LEU A 45 12.91 -10.09 -3.51
N LEU A 46 12.15 -9.55 -4.47
CA LEU A 46 12.66 -9.15 -5.78
C LEU A 46 13.10 -7.68 -5.84
N GLY A 47 12.94 -6.93 -4.76
CA GLY A 47 13.38 -5.54 -4.67
C GLY A 47 12.57 -4.57 -5.53
N PHE A 48 11.30 -4.87 -5.83
CA PHE A 48 10.43 -3.98 -6.60
C PHE A 48 10.13 -2.68 -5.85
N TYR A 49 9.64 -1.67 -6.59
CA TYR A 49 9.42 -0.35 -6.04
C TYR A 49 7.96 -0.16 -5.64
N LEU A 50 7.63 -0.31 -4.36
CA LEU A 50 6.31 -0.02 -3.82
C LEU A 50 6.36 1.30 -3.02
N TYR A 51 5.55 2.28 -3.44
CA TYR A 51 5.50 3.62 -2.81
C TYR A 51 5.29 3.55 -1.30
N THR A 52 4.27 2.84 -0.85
CA THR A 52 3.90 2.72 0.57
C THR A 52 4.99 2.08 1.44
N GLY A 53 5.81 1.20 0.85
CA GLY A 53 6.98 0.62 1.51
C GLY A 53 8.20 1.55 1.49
N LYS A 54 8.33 2.43 0.49
CA LYS A 54 9.48 3.33 0.34
C LYS A 54 9.32 4.64 1.08
N ILE A 55 8.09 5.18 1.20
CA ILE A 55 7.84 6.49 1.78
C ILE A 55 8.27 6.58 3.26
N GLY A 56 8.08 5.53 4.04
CA GLY A 56 8.52 5.48 5.43
C GLY A 56 10.04 5.34 5.57
N LEU A 57 10.68 4.58 4.69
CA LEU A 57 12.16 4.46 4.67
C LEU A 57 12.83 5.75 4.18
N PHE A 58 12.18 6.51 3.32
CA PHE A 58 12.69 7.79 2.81
C PHE A 58 12.95 8.80 3.95
N ILE A 59 12.04 8.91 4.92
CA ILE A 59 12.18 9.90 5.99
C ILE A 59 13.36 9.60 6.93
N GLU A 60 13.85 8.36 6.97
CA GLU A 60 15.05 7.99 7.75
C GLU A 60 16.34 8.51 7.11
N LYS A 61 16.40 8.56 5.79
CA LYS A 61 17.56 9.01 5.01
C LYS A 61 17.07 9.75 3.76
N PRO A 62 16.59 10.99 3.92
CA PRO A 62 16.05 11.74 2.79
C PRO A 62 17.17 12.19 1.85
N ASP A 63 16.97 11.98 0.54
CA ASP A 63 17.83 12.50 -0.52
C ASP A 63 17.00 12.94 -1.72
N LYS A 64 17.55 13.88 -2.53
CA LYS A 64 16.82 14.47 -3.65
C LYS A 64 16.38 13.45 -4.70
N LEU A 65 17.21 12.46 -4.99
CA LEU A 65 16.90 11.49 -6.03
C LEU A 65 15.79 10.53 -5.59
N SER A 66 15.80 10.11 -4.31
CA SER A 66 14.71 9.33 -3.71
C SER A 66 13.41 10.13 -3.66
N ALA A 67 13.46 11.44 -3.36
CA ALA A 67 12.29 12.32 -3.37
C ALA A 67 11.60 12.34 -4.73
N PHE A 68 12.37 12.42 -5.84
CA PHE A 68 11.82 12.34 -7.20
C PHE A 68 11.38 10.93 -7.59
N ALA A 69 12.01 9.90 -7.03
CA ALA A 69 11.65 8.51 -7.33
C ALA A 69 10.30 8.09 -6.71
N LEU A 70 9.89 8.70 -5.59
CA LEU A 70 8.62 8.39 -4.93
C LEU A 70 7.39 8.61 -5.83
N PRO A 71 7.16 9.82 -6.40
CA PRO A 71 6.01 10.02 -7.28
C PRO A 71 6.11 9.22 -8.58
N VAL A 72 7.32 9.01 -9.12
CA VAL A 72 7.54 8.18 -10.30
C VAL A 72 7.18 6.72 -10.04
N GLY A 73 7.59 6.19 -8.88
CA GLY A 73 7.23 4.84 -8.45
C GLY A 73 5.73 4.68 -8.18
N LEU A 74 5.09 5.70 -7.56
CA LEU A 74 3.65 5.71 -7.33
C LEU A 74 2.87 5.67 -8.66
N ALA A 75 3.29 6.46 -9.66
CA ALA A 75 2.70 6.40 -10.99
C ALA A 75 2.84 4.99 -11.61
N GLY A 76 4.02 4.37 -11.48
CA GLY A 76 4.21 2.98 -11.89
C GLY A 76 3.28 2.02 -11.14
N ASN A 77 3.15 2.16 -9.81
CA ASN A 77 2.23 1.34 -9.01
C ASN A 77 0.79 1.47 -9.50
N ALA A 78 0.33 2.70 -9.78
CA ALA A 78 -1.03 2.95 -10.26
C ALA A 78 -1.27 2.29 -11.63
N ILE A 79 -0.32 2.41 -12.57
CA ILE A 79 -0.41 1.75 -13.89
C ILE A 79 -0.49 0.23 -13.72
N GLY A 80 0.41 -0.38 -12.95
CA GLY A 80 0.44 -1.83 -12.74
C GLY A 80 -0.83 -2.36 -12.08
N ALA A 81 -1.31 -1.68 -11.02
CA ALA A 81 -2.55 -2.03 -10.32
C ALA A 81 -3.77 -1.88 -11.23
N GLY A 82 -3.86 -0.80 -12.02
CA GLY A 82 -4.93 -0.57 -12.97
C GLY A 82 -4.97 -1.64 -14.08
N LEU A 83 -3.82 -1.93 -14.71
CA LEU A 83 -3.73 -2.98 -15.73
C LEU A 83 -4.17 -4.34 -15.19
N THR A 84 -3.77 -4.67 -13.96
CA THR A 84 -4.18 -5.93 -13.32
C THR A 84 -5.67 -5.92 -13.01
N GLY A 85 -6.25 -4.78 -12.61
CA GLY A 85 -7.69 -4.63 -12.37
C GLY A 85 -8.51 -4.92 -13.62
N PHE A 86 -8.14 -4.34 -14.76
CA PHE A 86 -8.77 -4.64 -16.05
C PHE A 86 -8.63 -6.13 -16.43
N GLY A 87 -7.42 -6.69 -16.33
CA GLY A 87 -7.17 -8.10 -16.63
C GLY A 87 -7.96 -9.05 -15.73
N ALA A 88 -8.02 -8.78 -14.43
CA ALA A 88 -8.76 -9.60 -13.47
C ALA A 88 -10.27 -9.60 -13.76
N ALA A 89 -10.84 -8.45 -14.11
CA ALA A 89 -12.25 -8.35 -14.46
C ALA A 89 -12.59 -9.09 -15.77
N LEU A 90 -11.67 -9.11 -16.74
CA LEU A 90 -11.84 -9.90 -17.97
C LEU A 90 -11.85 -11.40 -17.69
N VAL A 91 -10.95 -11.86 -16.80
CA VAL A 91 -10.85 -13.30 -16.46
C VAL A 91 -11.98 -13.74 -15.53
N LYS A 92 -12.41 -12.86 -14.61
CA LYS A 92 -13.43 -13.18 -13.60
C LYS A 92 -14.42 -12.01 -13.45
N PRO A 93 -15.41 -11.85 -14.36
CA PRO A 93 -16.34 -10.70 -14.35
C PRO A 93 -17.11 -10.51 -13.03
N ALA A 94 -17.35 -11.59 -12.28
CA ALA A 94 -18.01 -11.51 -10.97
C ALA A 94 -17.27 -10.61 -9.94
N LEU A 95 -15.98 -10.34 -10.16
CA LEU A 95 -15.20 -9.44 -9.29
C LEU A 95 -15.69 -7.99 -9.38
N VAL A 96 -16.28 -7.59 -10.51
CA VAL A 96 -16.74 -6.21 -10.73
C VAL A 96 -17.79 -5.82 -9.70
N GLU A 97 -18.79 -6.67 -9.51
CA GLU A 97 -19.86 -6.40 -8.53
C GLU A 97 -19.33 -6.46 -7.08
N THR A 98 -18.42 -7.39 -6.78
CA THR A 98 -17.79 -7.50 -5.47
C THR A 98 -16.95 -6.26 -5.15
N ALA A 99 -16.13 -5.81 -6.11
CA ALA A 99 -15.33 -4.61 -5.96
C ALA A 99 -16.21 -3.35 -5.84
N LYS A 100 -17.28 -3.27 -6.64
CA LYS A 100 -18.22 -2.14 -6.60
C LYS A 100 -18.82 -1.99 -5.19
N LYS A 101 -19.39 -3.05 -4.62
CA LYS A 101 -19.95 -3.01 -3.26
C LYS A 101 -18.93 -2.55 -2.21
N MET A 102 -17.69 -3.03 -2.31
CA MET A 102 -16.62 -2.63 -1.41
C MET A 102 -16.24 -1.17 -1.59
N CYS A 103 -16.13 -0.68 -2.83
CA CYS A 103 -15.76 0.70 -3.14
C CYS A 103 -16.87 1.68 -2.76
N ASP A 104 -18.14 1.35 -3.00
CA ASP A 104 -19.28 2.14 -2.55
C ASP A 104 -19.25 2.34 -1.03
N ALA A 105 -19.04 1.27 -0.26
CA ALA A 105 -18.93 1.33 1.20
C ALA A 105 -17.73 2.19 1.69
N LYS A 106 -16.61 2.22 0.93
CA LYS A 106 -15.47 3.10 1.22
C LYS A 106 -15.87 4.58 1.03
N LEU A 107 -16.52 4.92 -0.07
CA LEU A 107 -16.96 6.29 -0.37
C LEU A 107 -18.03 6.76 0.61
N GLU A 108 -19.01 5.92 0.93
CA GLU A 108 -20.05 6.20 1.94
C GLU A 108 -19.45 6.44 3.34
N GLY A 109 -18.36 5.73 3.68
CA GLY A 109 -17.63 5.94 4.92
C GLY A 109 -16.98 7.32 5.06
N GLY A 110 -16.76 8.00 3.95
CA GLY A 110 -16.26 9.37 3.88
C GLY A 110 -14.74 9.49 3.96
N MET A 111 -14.24 10.64 3.49
CA MET A 111 -12.81 10.91 3.32
C MET A 111 -12.02 10.91 4.63
N LEU A 112 -12.61 11.39 5.74
CA LEU A 112 -11.92 11.42 7.04
C LEU A 112 -11.66 9.99 7.56
N LYS A 113 -12.64 9.09 7.46
CA LYS A 113 -12.47 7.68 7.82
C LYS A 113 -11.40 7.04 6.93
N GLY A 114 -11.44 7.29 5.61
CA GLY A 114 -10.43 6.82 4.66
C GLY A 114 -9.02 7.30 5.02
N LEU A 115 -8.87 8.59 5.36
CA LEU A 115 -7.60 9.17 5.78
C LEU A 115 -7.02 8.46 7.01
N VAL A 116 -7.83 8.32 8.08
CA VAL A 116 -7.38 7.68 9.33
C VAL A 116 -7.02 6.21 9.09
N ALA A 117 -7.84 5.49 8.34
CA ALA A 117 -7.59 4.09 7.96
C ALA A 117 -6.28 3.96 7.14
N ALA A 118 -6.00 4.92 6.25
CA ALA A 118 -4.78 4.95 5.48
C ALA A 118 -3.55 5.26 6.35
N VAL A 119 -3.67 6.09 7.39
CA VAL A 119 -2.58 6.32 8.35
C VAL A 119 -2.19 5.02 9.05
N PHE A 120 -3.15 4.25 9.55
CA PHE A 120 -2.85 2.96 10.19
C PHE A 120 -2.23 1.95 9.20
N CYS A 121 -2.68 1.91 7.96
CA CYS A 121 -2.04 1.10 6.93
C CYS A 121 -0.59 1.53 6.69
N GLY A 122 -0.31 2.82 6.58
CA GLY A 122 1.04 3.36 6.39
C GLY A 122 2.01 2.95 7.51
N ILE A 123 1.53 2.94 8.77
CA ILE A 123 2.30 2.46 9.93
C ILE A 123 2.67 0.99 9.74
N LEU A 124 1.69 0.13 9.42
CA LEU A 124 1.92 -1.31 9.24
C LEU A 124 2.80 -1.61 8.03
N MET A 125 2.66 -0.87 6.94
CA MET A 125 3.51 -1.00 5.76
C MET A 125 4.97 -0.66 6.07
N TYR A 126 5.23 0.45 6.80
CA TYR A 126 6.57 0.76 7.25
C TYR A 126 7.13 -0.35 8.14
N ALA A 127 6.36 -0.81 9.15
CA ALA A 127 6.80 -1.86 10.07
C ALA A 127 7.17 -3.16 9.33
N ALA A 128 6.34 -3.59 8.38
CA ALA A 128 6.59 -4.80 7.58
C ALA A 128 7.88 -4.69 6.76
N VAL A 129 8.04 -3.59 6.00
CA VAL A 129 9.20 -3.40 5.11
C VAL A 129 10.48 -3.14 5.92
N LYS A 130 10.38 -2.39 7.02
CA LYS A 130 11.53 -2.13 7.91
C LYS A 130 12.03 -3.41 8.58
N THR A 131 11.13 -4.24 9.09
CA THR A 131 11.48 -5.52 9.71
C THR A 131 12.16 -6.44 8.72
N TYR A 132 11.65 -6.54 7.49
CA TYR A 132 12.30 -7.29 6.42
C TYR A 132 13.69 -6.74 6.12
N GLY A 133 13.83 -5.44 5.88
CA GLY A 133 15.09 -4.82 5.49
C GLY A 133 16.19 -4.87 6.57
N THR A 134 15.81 -4.93 7.86
CA THR A 134 16.77 -4.92 8.98
C THR A 134 17.07 -6.30 9.54
N LYS A 135 16.12 -7.22 9.48
CA LYS A 135 16.21 -8.55 10.11
C LYS A 135 16.16 -9.70 9.10
N GLY A 136 15.88 -9.45 7.83
CA GLY A 136 15.68 -10.48 6.81
C GLY A 136 14.46 -11.38 7.05
N THR A 137 13.60 -11.04 8.03
CA THR A 137 12.46 -11.89 8.41
C THR A 137 11.21 -11.50 7.65
N LEU A 138 10.41 -12.50 7.26
CA LEU A 138 9.13 -12.34 6.59
C LEU A 138 7.96 -12.15 7.58
N VAL A 139 8.20 -12.31 8.88
CA VAL A 139 7.18 -12.28 9.93
C VAL A 139 6.38 -10.97 9.88
N GLY A 140 7.04 -9.82 9.74
CA GLY A 140 6.38 -8.52 9.61
C GLY A 140 5.40 -8.47 8.42
N ILE A 141 5.79 -9.04 7.28
CA ILE A 141 4.94 -9.09 6.09
C ILE A 141 3.72 -9.98 6.34
N ILE A 142 3.94 -11.21 6.86
CA ILE A 142 2.90 -12.22 7.04
C ILE A 142 1.83 -11.75 8.05
N PHE A 143 2.19 -10.93 9.05
CA PHE A 143 1.24 -10.45 10.05
C PHE A 143 0.69 -9.05 9.75
N CYS A 144 1.51 -8.09 9.28
CA CYS A 144 1.02 -6.74 9.04
C CYS A 144 0.01 -6.66 7.88
N ILE A 145 0.22 -7.48 6.82
CA ILE A 145 -0.67 -7.42 5.65
C ILE A 145 -2.08 -7.92 5.97
N PRO A 146 -2.27 -9.12 6.54
CA PRO A 146 -3.62 -9.53 6.93
C PRO A 146 -4.26 -8.60 7.96
N THR A 147 -3.48 -8.05 8.88
CA THR A 147 -3.97 -7.12 9.88
C THR A 147 -4.60 -5.89 9.23
N PHE A 148 -3.89 -5.18 8.32
CA PHE A 148 -4.48 -3.98 7.73
C PHE A 148 -5.70 -4.30 6.88
N ILE A 149 -5.70 -5.43 6.16
CA ILE A 149 -6.83 -5.83 5.31
C ILE A 149 -8.06 -6.16 6.16
N LEU A 150 -7.90 -6.97 7.21
CA LEU A 150 -9.00 -7.39 8.08
C LEU A 150 -9.57 -6.23 8.91
N CYS A 151 -8.74 -5.24 9.27
CA CYS A 151 -9.18 -4.02 9.94
C CYS A 151 -9.84 -3.00 9.00
N GLY A 152 -9.85 -3.24 7.69
CA GLY A 152 -10.38 -2.29 6.71
C GLY A 152 -9.53 -1.02 6.60
N PHE A 153 -8.21 -1.13 6.80
CA PHE A 153 -7.30 0.00 6.60
C PHE A 153 -7.00 0.18 5.10
N GLU A 154 -6.82 1.44 4.69
CA GLU A 154 -6.75 1.79 3.28
C GLU A 154 -5.32 1.82 2.75
N HIS A 155 -5.06 1.00 1.74
CA HIS A 155 -3.78 0.94 1.05
C HIS A 155 -3.93 1.54 -0.35
N SER A 156 -3.37 2.73 -0.57
CA SER A 156 -3.58 3.53 -1.78
C SER A 156 -3.38 2.78 -3.10
N VAL A 157 -2.38 1.90 -3.20
CA VAL A 157 -2.13 1.12 -4.43
C VAL A 157 -3.16 -0.01 -4.60
N ALA A 158 -3.62 -0.63 -3.51
CA ALA A 158 -4.71 -1.59 -3.57
C ALA A 158 -6.04 -0.91 -3.91
N ASP A 159 -6.25 0.32 -3.43
CA ASP A 159 -7.43 1.13 -3.77
C ASP A 159 -7.46 1.45 -5.27
N VAL A 160 -6.33 1.76 -5.90
CA VAL A 160 -6.27 1.90 -7.37
C VAL A 160 -6.79 0.64 -8.06
N TYR A 161 -6.35 -0.55 -7.62
CA TYR A 161 -6.83 -1.81 -8.16
C TYR A 161 -8.35 -1.98 -7.97
N TYR A 162 -8.84 -1.81 -6.73
CA TYR A 162 -10.25 -2.02 -6.41
C TYR A 162 -11.17 -1.04 -7.15
N PHE A 163 -10.82 0.24 -7.15
CA PHE A 163 -11.59 1.25 -7.88
C PHE A 163 -11.51 1.06 -9.40
N THR A 164 -10.39 0.55 -9.95
CA THR A 164 -10.31 0.19 -11.37
C THR A 164 -11.28 -0.94 -11.70
N VAL A 165 -11.32 -2.01 -10.91
CA VAL A 165 -12.28 -3.12 -11.12
C VAL A 165 -13.72 -2.62 -11.00
N ALA A 166 -14.03 -1.84 -9.98
CA ALA A 166 -15.36 -1.28 -9.75
C ALA A 166 -15.82 -0.32 -10.87
N SER A 167 -14.90 0.45 -11.45
CA SER A 167 -15.20 1.43 -12.52
C SER A 167 -15.75 0.79 -13.79
N LEU A 168 -15.52 -0.51 -13.99
CA LEU A 168 -16.08 -1.24 -15.13
C LEU A 168 -17.62 -1.43 -15.02
N ALA A 169 -18.18 -1.36 -13.82
CA ALA A 169 -19.64 -1.24 -13.63
C ALA A 169 -20.10 0.22 -13.73
N LYS A 170 -19.41 1.10 -12.98
CA LYS A 170 -19.70 2.53 -12.95
C LYS A 170 -18.49 3.31 -12.42
N PHE A 171 -18.00 4.26 -13.19
CA PHE A 171 -16.96 5.18 -12.72
C PHE A 171 -17.55 6.26 -11.81
N ASP A 172 -16.94 6.46 -10.63
CA ASP A 172 -17.25 7.56 -9.74
C ASP A 172 -15.99 8.44 -9.60
N PRO A 173 -16.06 9.74 -9.97
CA PRO A 173 -14.92 10.66 -9.84
C PRO A 173 -14.38 10.80 -8.42
N MET A 174 -15.21 10.57 -7.39
CA MET A 174 -14.78 10.59 -5.98
C MET A 174 -13.76 9.48 -5.65
N SER A 175 -13.68 8.43 -6.46
CA SER A 175 -12.65 7.40 -6.34
C SER A 175 -11.24 7.97 -6.46
N ILE A 176 -11.02 8.94 -7.35
CA ILE A 176 -9.72 9.60 -7.52
C ILE A 176 -9.38 10.39 -6.26
N VAL A 177 -10.33 11.15 -5.73
CA VAL A 177 -10.14 11.92 -4.48
C VAL A 177 -9.83 10.98 -3.32
N PHE A 178 -10.56 9.86 -3.19
CA PHE A 178 -10.33 8.86 -2.16
C PHE A 178 -8.91 8.26 -2.24
N ILE A 179 -8.46 7.88 -3.43
CA ILE A 179 -7.10 7.37 -3.65
C ILE A 179 -6.04 8.40 -3.23
N LEU A 180 -6.22 9.68 -3.58
CA LEU A 180 -5.29 10.74 -3.17
C LEU A 180 -5.27 10.93 -1.64
N VAL A 181 -6.44 10.85 -0.99
CA VAL A 181 -6.55 10.87 0.48
C VAL A 181 -5.83 9.65 1.09
N ALA A 182 -5.99 8.46 0.49
CA ALA A 182 -5.28 7.26 0.94
C ALA A 182 -3.75 7.39 0.76
N VAL A 183 -3.27 7.99 -0.34
CA VAL A 183 -1.84 8.30 -0.52
C VAL A 183 -1.33 9.21 0.59
N ALA A 184 -2.06 10.29 0.90
CA ALA A 184 -1.69 11.21 1.98
C ALA A 184 -1.65 10.50 3.34
N GLY A 185 -2.66 9.68 3.66
CA GLY A 185 -2.71 8.91 4.90
C GLY A 185 -1.58 7.89 5.01
N ASN A 186 -1.30 7.12 3.95
CA ASN A 186 -0.18 6.17 3.92
C ASN A 186 1.16 6.89 4.11
N THR A 187 1.31 8.10 3.56
CA THR A 187 2.51 8.93 3.76
C THR A 187 2.69 9.31 5.22
N LEU A 188 1.66 9.90 5.83
CA LEU A 188 1.69 10.32 7.24
C LEU A 188 1.95 9.12 8.17
N GLY A 189 1.26 8.00 7.94
CA GLY A 189 1.45 6.77 8.71
C GLY A 189 2.85 6.19 8.56
N GLY A 190 3.38 6.15 7.34
CA GLY A 190 4.72 5.67 7.05
C GLY A 190 5.82 6.50 7.73
N TRP A 191 5.58 7.79 7.96
CA TRP A 191 6.52 8.68 8.65
C TRP A 191 6.44 8.60 10.17
N LEU A 192 5.31 8.18 10.72
CA LEU A 192 5.05 8.29 12.16
C LEU A 192 6.08 7.53 13.01
N LEU A 193 6.29 6.24 12.74
CA LEU A 193 7.25 5.44 13.53
C LEU A 193 8.71 5.89 13.34
N PRO A 194 9.22 6.18 12.13
CA PRO A 194 10.57 6.71 11.95
C PRO A 194 10.81 8.01 12.73
N VAL A 195 9.86 8.94 12.68
CA VAL A 195 9.96 10.21 13.41
C VAL A 195 9.98 9.97 14.92
N LEU A 196 9.04 9.18 15.45
CA LEU A 196 9.00 8.87 16.89
C LEU A 196 10.27 8.18 17.38
N THR A 197 10.79 7.21 16.61
CA THR A 197 12.03 6.51 16.98
C THR A 197 13.26 7.39 16.85
N GLY A 198 13.27 8.34 15.91
CA GLY A 198 14.32 9.35 15.77
C GLY A 198 14.38 10.28 16.97
N LEU A 199 13.22 10.78 17.43
CA LEU A 199 13.09 11.62 18.62
C LEU A 199 13.53 10.89 19.90
N ALA A 200 13.24 9.60 20.04
CA ALA A 200 13.65 8.79 21.18
C ALA A 200 15.18 8.68 21.26
N LYS A 201 15.85 8.39 20.14
CA LYS A 201 17.32 8.26 20.07
C LYS A 201 18.07 9.57 20.32
N GLY A 202 17.52 10.70 19.83
CA GLY A 202 18.11 12.03 20.07
C GLY A 202 18.17 12.43 21.54
N LYS A 203 17.23 11.95 22.37
CA LYS A 203 17.22 12.19 23.83
C LYS A 203 18.29 11.38 24.58
N GLU A 204 18.59 10.16 24.13
CA GLU A 204 19.62 9.32 24.77
C GLU A 204 21.03 9.89 24.55
N GLN A 205 21.32 10.45 23.37
CA GLN A 205 22.62 11.08 23.08
C GLN A 205 22.82 12.41 23.84
N GLY A 206 21.74 13.14 24.14
CA GLY A 206 21.81 14.37 24.93
C GLY A 206 22.03 14.16 26.44
N ASN A 207 21.65 13.01 27.00
CA ASN A 207 21.84 12.70 28.42
C ASN A 207 23.16 11.99 28.72
N GLY A 208 23.88 11.49 27.75
CA GLY A 208 25.21 10.85 27.92
C GLY A 208 26.38 11.82 27.85
N ALA A 209 26.12 13.10 27.62
CA ALA A 209 27.13 14.15 27.48
C ALA A 209 27.17 15.15 28.70
N LYS A 210 26.73 14.72 29.88
CA LYS A 210 26.86 15.49 31.12
C LYS A 210 27.68 14.73 32.14
#